data_1620c14cb5f297db285bd01f0796c8aa
#
_entry.id   1620c14cb5f297db285bd01f0796c8aa
#
_cell.length_a   1.000
_cell.length_b   1.000
_cell.length_c   1.000
_cell.angle_alpha   90.00
_cell.angle_beta   90.00
_cell.angle_gamma   90.00
#
_symmetry.space_group_name_H-M   'P 1'
#
loop_
_entity.id
_entity.type
_entity.pdbx_description
1 polymer ?
#
loop_
_entity_poly.entity_id
_entity_poly.type
_entity_poly.pdbx_seq_one_letter_code
_entity_poly.pdbx_strand_id
1 'polypeptide(L)'
;MAGTVTVGKHTADIVTREELVELLNGDLAREYQAIITYIQYAASVTGPYRQELKQFFSNEVPDETRHAQYLADKIAAMGGIPTVAPEAVPQETDAKKMLENIVEAETTARDNYSIRAKQADELGEVGLANRLEDMADEESGHLDETEKILRGWS
;
A
#
# COMPACT_ATOMS: atom_id res chain seq x y z
N MET A 1 -6.54 -19.97 21.38
CA MET A 1 -6.17 -20.54 20.08
C MET A 1 -6.38 -19.47 19.00
N ALA A 2 -5.44 -19.32 18.11
CA ALA A 2 -5.63 -18.46 16.96
C ALA A 2 -6.58 -19.13 15.97
N GLY A 3 -7.57 -18.37 15.49
CA GLY A 3 -8.43 -18.81 14.41
C GLY A 3 -7.98 -18.20 13.10
N THR A 4 -8.57 -18.64 11.99
CA THR A 4 -8.32 -18.06 10.66
C THR A 4 -9.62 -17.64 10.00
N VAL A 5 -9.57 -16.59 9.22
CA VAL A 5 -10.68 -16.14 8.36
C VAL A 5 -10.21 -16.17 6.91
N THR A 6 -11.14 -16.36 5.99
CA THR A 6 -10.83 -16.44 4.56
C THR A 6 -11.24 -15.15 3.88
N VAL A 7 -10.33 -14.61 3.06
CA VAL A 7 -10.54 -13.41 2.23
C VAL A 7 -10.24 -13.78 0.79
N GLY A 8 -11.25 -14.18 0.04
CA GLY A 8 -11.05 -14.65 -1.32
C GLY A 8 -10.11 -15.86 -1.35
N LYS A 9 -8.95 -15.70 -2.00
CA LYS A 9 -7.88 -16.72 -2.05
C LYS A 9 -6.89 -16.62 -0.89
N HIS A 10 -7.01 -15.59 -0.05
CA HIS A 10 -6.12 -15.33 1.06
C HIS A 10 -6.78 -15.71 2.38
N THR A 11 -5.96 -16.15 3.32
CA THR A 11 -6.40 -16.39 4.70
C THR A 11 -5.70 -15.39 5.62
N ALA A 12 -6.41 -14.97 6.66
CA ALA A 12 -5.88 -14.08 7.68
C ALA A 12 -6.11 -14.69 9.06
N ASP A 13 -5.11 -14.58 9.93
CA ASP A 13 -5.25 -14.98 11.32
C ASP A 13 -6.22 -14.04 12.03
N ILE A 14 -7.01 -14.60 12.95
CA ILE A 14 -7.80 -13.80 13.88
C ILE A 14 -6.82 -13.20 14.89
N VAL A 15 -6.83 -11.89 15.02
CA VAL A 15 -5.87 -11.14 15.81
C VAL A 15 -6.56 -10.41 16.95
N THR A 16 -5.79 -10.03 17.97
CA THR A 16 -6.23 -9.10 19.01
C THR A 16 -6.22 -7.68 18.48
N ARG A 17 -6.87 -6.75 19.20
CA ARG A 17 -6.85 -5.33 18.87
C ARG A 17 -5.43 -4.77 18.84
N GLU A 18 -4.60 -5.16 19.80
CA GLU A 18 -3.20 -4.75 19.90
C GLU A 18 -2.37 -5.26 18.73
N GLU A 19 -2.58 -6.52 18.35
CA GLU A 19 -1.92 -7.12 17.18
C GLU A 19 -2.36 -6.41 15.89
N LEU A 20 -3.63 -6.06 15.75
CA LEU A 20 -4.12 -5.31 14.60
C LEU A 20 -3.42 -3.94 14.50
N VAL A 21 -3.25 -3.24 15.61
CA VAL A 21 -2.53 -1.95 15.64
C VAL A 21 -1.09 -2.11 15.15
N GLU A 22 -0.40 -3.16 15.56
CA GLU A 22 0.96 -3.46 15.10
C GLU A 22 1.00 -3.73 13.58
N LEU A 23 0.03 -4.48 13.09
CA LEU A 23 -0.08 -4.79 11.65
C LEU A 23 -0.39 -3.51 10.84
N LEU A 24 -1.27 -2.65 11.33
CA LEU A 24 -1.54 -1.35 10.71
C LEU A 24 -0.30 -0.46 10.68
N ASN A 25 0.54 -0.53 11.70
CA ASN A 25 1.83 0.19 11.70
C ASN A 25 2.78 -0.35 10.64
N GLY A 26 2.77 -1.65 10.38
CA GLY A 26 3.50 -2.24 9.26
C GLY A 26 3.00 -1.72 7.93
N ASP A 27 1.69 -1.61 7.77
CA ASP A 27 1.07 -1.06 6.57
C ASP A 27 1.42 0.43 6.40
N LEU A 28 1.41 1.20 7.49
CA LEU A 28 1.81 2.61 7.47
C LEU A 28 3.27 2.79 7.05
N ALA A 29 4.17 1.94 7.55
CA ALA A 29 5.58 1.97 7.14
C ALA A 29 5.74 1.73 5.63
N ARG A 30 4.89 0.87 5.05
CA ARG A 30 4.86 0.62 3.60
C ARG A 30 4.28 1.79 2.82
N GLU A 31 3.28 2.50 3.37
CA GLU A 31 2.79 3.73 2.74
C GLU A 31 3.86 4.82 2.68
N TYR A 32 4.64 4.99 3.74
CA TYR A 32 5.78 5.90 3.71
C TYR A 32 6.81 5.47 2.67
N GLN A 33 7.10 4.17 2.59
CA GLN A 33 7.96 3.62 1.56
C GLN A 33 7.44 3.96 0.16
N ALA A 34 6.15 3.77 -0.08
CA ALA A 34 5.52 4.06 -1.37
C ALA A 34 5.61 5.55 -1.73
N ILE A 35 5.32 6.45 -0.79
CA ILE A 35 5.42 7.90 -0.99
C ILE A 35 6.84 8.28 -1.43
N ILE A 36 7.83 7.81 -0.69
CA ILE A 36 9.24 8.09 -0.98
C ILE A 36 9.63 7.48 -2.32
N THR A 37 9.20 6.25 -2.59
CA THR A 37 9.49 5.56 -3.86
C THR A 37 8.96 6.35 -5.06
N TYR A 38 7.70 6.79 -5.02
CA TYR A 38 7.11 7.56 -6.10
C TYR A 38 7.78 8.92 -6.30
N ILE A 39 8.13 9.61 -5.22
CA ILE A 39 8.88 10.87 -5.29
C ILE A 39 10.25 10.64 -5.94
N GLN A 40 10.96 9.62 -5.48
CA GLN A 40 12.30 9.29 -5.97
C GLN A 40 12.28 8.90 -7.44
N TYR A 41 11.34 8.02 -7.84
CA TYR A 41 11.21 7.56 -9.21
C TYR A 41 10.80 8.69 -10.15
N ALA A 42 9.85 9.54 -9.72
CA ALA A 42 9.45 10.72 -10.51
C ALA A 42 10.62 11.65 -10.78
N ALA A 43 11.48 11.85 -9.78
CA ALA A 43 12.64 12.73 -9.89
C ALA A 43 13.74 12.13 -10.79
N SER A 44 14.00 10.83 -10.66
CA SER A 44 15.20 10.19 -11.21
C SER A 44 14.98 9.42 -12.51
N VAL A 45 13.74 9.14 -12.92
CA VAL A 45 13.46 8.37 -14.13
C VAL A 45 14.06 9.07 -15.38
N THR A 46 14.69 8.27 -16.26
CA THR A 46 15.29 8.74 -17.49
C THR A 46 14.77 7.96 -18.70
N GLY A 47 15.12 8.39 -19.88
CA GLY A 47 14.78 7.70 -21.12
C GLY A 47 13.62 8.35 -21.88
N PRO A 48 13.17 7.71 -22.97
CA PRO A 48 12.20 8.32 -23.89
C PRO A 48 10.82 8.56 -23.27
N TYR A 49 10.47 7.85 -22.20
CA TYR A 49 9.17 7.96 -21.53
C TYR A 49 9.24 8.78 -20.24
N ARG A 50 10.34 9.52 -20.03
CA ARG A 50 10.53 10.23 -18.76
C ARG A 50 9.38 11.17 -18.40
N GLN A 51 8.87 11.95 -19.35
CA GLN A 51 7.84 12.95 -19.02
C GLN A 51 6.54 12.30 -18.58
N GLU A 52 6.12 11.27 -19.29
CA GLU A 52 4.90 10.52 -18.97
C GLU A 52 5.02 9.77 -17.65
N LEU A 53 6.17 9.13 -17.44
CA LEU A 53 6.42 8.36 -16.22
C LEU A 53 6.57 9.27 -14.99
N LYS A 54 7.24 10.41 -15.15
CA LYS A 54 7.31 11.41 -14.07
C LYS A 54 5.91 11.84 -13.62
N GLN A 55 5.03 12.11 -14.57
CA GLN A 55 3.64 12.48 -14.29
C GLN A 55 2.89 11.33 -13.62
N PHE A 56 3.04 10.13 -14.16
CA PHE A 56 2.43 8.93 -13.62
C PHE A 56 2.82 8.69 -12.17
N PHE A 57 4.12 8.69 -11.86
CA PHE A 57 4.61 8.50 -10.49
C PHE A 57 4.18 9.64 -9.56
N SER A 58 4.25 10.88 -10.02
CA SER A 58 3.86 12.05 -9.21
C SER A 58 2.39 12.03 -8.83
N ASN A 59 1.53 11.53 -9.71
CA ASN A 59 0.08 11.48 -9.48
C ASN A 59 -0.31 10.52 -8.35
N GLU A 60 0.54 9.54 -8.05
CA GLU A 60 0.27 8.56 -6.99
C GLU A 60 0.56 9.11 -5.59
N VAL A 61 1.44 10.10 -5.47
CA VAL A 61 1.86 10.64 -4.16
C VAL A 61 0.69 11.14 -3.30
N PRO A 62 -0.29 11.88 -3.84
CA PRO A 62 -1.45 12.30 -3.03
C PRO A 62 -2.29 11.13 -2.51
N ASP A 63 -2.47 10.08 -3.31
CA ASP A 63 -3.26 8.91 -2.91
C ASP A 63 -2.58 8.16 -1.78
N GLU A 64 -1.29 7.87 -1.91
CA GLU A 64 -0.51 7.20 -0.87
C GLU A 64 -0.44 8.06 0.41
N THR A 65 -0.37 9.37 0.26
CA THR A 65 -0.38 10.29 1.42
C THR A 65 -1.71 10.21 2.16
N ARG A 66 -2.85 10.14 1.45
CA ARG A 66 -4.16 9.95 2.09
C ARG A 66 -4.24 8.63 2.84
N HIS A 67 -3.73 7.55 2.26
CA HIS A 67 -3.67 6.25 2.93
C HIS A 67 -2.85 6.34 4.22
N ALA A 68 -1.67 6.93 4.15
CA ALA A 68 -0.80 7.10 5.32
C ALA A 68 -1.47 7.92 6.42
N GLN A 69 -2.11 9.03 6.07
CA GLN A 69 -2.83 9.89 7.03
C GLN A 69 -3.96 9.13 7.72
N TYR A 70 -4.74 8.37 6.94
CA TYR A 70 -5.84 7.59 7.50
C TYR A 70 -5.32 6.53 8.48
N LEU A 71 -4.29 5.78 8.09
CA LEU A 71 -3.70 4.74 8.95
C LEU A 71 -3.13 5.35 10.23
N ALA A 72 -2.40 6.45 10.13
CA ALA A 72 -1.83 7.12 11.30
C ALA A 72 -2.92 7.59 12.27
N ASP A 73 -3.97 8.23 11.76
CA ASP A 73 -5.09 8.69 12.56
C ASP A 73 -5.80 7.52 13.26
N LYS A 74 -6.01 6.42 12.54
CA LYS A 74 -6.70 5.24 13.09
C LYS A 74 -5.86 4.54 14.15
N ILE A 75 -4.56 4.39 13.92
CA ILE A 75 -3.62 3.82 14.90
C ILE A 75 -3.68 4.62 16.20
N ALA A 76 -3.59 5.95 16.10
CA ALA A 76 -3.66 6.82 17.26
C ALA A 76 -5.02 6.71 17.97
N ALA A 77 -6.12 6.67 17.21
CA ALA A 77 -7.46 6.51 17.77
C ALA A 77 -7.63 5.17 18.50
N MET A 78 -6.93 4.13 18.07
CA MET A 78 -6.93 2.82 18.72
C MET A 78 -5.95 2.71 19.90
N GLY A 79 -5.28 3.80 20.26
CA GLY A 79 -4.37 3.87 21.40
C GLY A 79 -2.92 3.49 21.09
N GLY A 80 -2.59 3.27 19.81
CA GLY A 80 -1.22 2.99 19.38
C GLY A 80 -0.43 4.26 19.08
N ILE A 81 0.84 4.08 18.78
CA ILE A 81 1.74 5.16 18.36
C ILE A 81 2.08 4.95 16.88
N PRO A 82 1.62 5.86 15.99
CA PRO A 82 1.94 5.72 14.56
C PRO A 82 3.45 5.74 14.32
N THR A 83 3.93 4.81 13.51
CA THR A 83 5.36 4.77 13.16
C THR A 83 5.78 6.02 12.40
N VAL A 84 7.05 6.40 12.53
CA VAL A 84 7.68 7.48 11.76
C VAL A 84 8.75 6.94 10.80
N ALA A 85 8.94 5.62 10.75
CA ALA A 85 9.98 4.99 9.96
C ALA A 85 9.39 4.27 8.75
N PRO A 86 9.81 4.59 7.52
CA PRO A 86 9.41 3.84 6.33
C PRO A 86 10.10 2.48 6.28
N GLU A 87 9.49 1.53 5.57
CA GLU A 87 10.21 0.37 5.07
C GLU A 87 11.28 0.81 4.05
N ALA A 88 12.28 -0.03 3.82
CA ALA A 88 13.39 0.28 2.93
C ALA A 88 12.90 0.58 1.50
N VAL A 89 13.32 1.71 0.95
CA VAL A 89 12.93 2.14 -0.39
C VAL A 89 13.82 1.44 -1.42
N PRO A 90 13.25 0.73 -2.41
CA PRO A 90 14.06 0.06 -3.44
C PRO A 90 14.65 1.11 -4.38
N GLN A 91 15.98 1.21 -4.39
CA GLN A 91 16.71 2.07 -5.31
C GLN A 91 16.72 1.42 -6.70
N GLU A 92 16.46 2.21 -7.74
CA GLU A 92 16.41 1.72 -9.11
C GLU A 92 16.71 2.85 -10.10
N THR A 93 17.38 2.54 -11.19
CA THR A 93 17.71 3.49 -12.25
C THR A 93 17.03 3.16 -13.58
N ASP A 94 16.65 1.91 -13.78
CA ASP A 94 15.98 1.46 -15.01
C ASP A 94 14.48 1.69 -14.92
N ALA A 95 13.91 2.40 -15.90
CA ALA A 95 12.49 2.77 -15.91
C ALA A 95 11.56 1.55 -15.86
N LYS A 96 11.88 0.50 -16.61
CA LYS A 96 11.07 -0.73 -16.59
C LYS A 96 11.07 -1.39 -15.24
N LYS A 97 12.25 -1.48 -14.62
CA LYS A 97 12.39 -2.07 -13.27
C LYS A 97 11.71 -1.23 -12.20
N MET A 98 11.69 0.10 -12.35
CA MET A 98 10.88 0.96 -11.48
C MET A 98 9.41 0.56 -11.51
N LEU A 99 8.85 0.34 -12.70
CA LEU A 99 7.46 -0.09 -12.86
C LEU A 99 7.25 -1.51 -12.29
N GLU A 100 8.18 -2.41 -12.49
CA GLU A 100 8.10 -3.77 -11.93
C GLU A 100 8.12 -3.74 -10.40
N ASN A 101 8.94 -2.87 -9.79
CA ASN A 101 8.95 -2.66 -8.34
C ASN A 101 7.61 -2.10 -7.84
N ILE A 102 6.99 -1.20 -8.60
CA ILE A 102 5.67 -0.67 -8.27
C ILE A 102 4.61 -1.78 -8.31
N VAL A 103 4.62 -2.63 -9.33
CA VAL A 103 3.69 -3.78 -9.43
C VAL A 103 3.80 -4.66 -8.18
N GLU A 104 5.01 -4.97 -7.75
CA GLU A 104 5.23 -5.79 -6.56
C GLU A 104 4.70 -5.09 -5.30
N ALA A 105 5.00 -3.81 -5.12
CA ALA A 105 4.56 -3.03 -3.97
C ALA A 105 3.03 -2.89 -3.91
N GLU A 106 2.39 -2.58 -5.04
CA GLU A 106 0.94 -2.42 -5.11
C GLU A 106 0.21 -3.75 -4.90
N THR A 107 0.75 -4.85 -5.41
CA THR A 107 0.21 -6.19 -5.17
C THR A 107 0.24 -6.52 -3.67
N THR A 108 1.37 -6.27 -3.02
CA THR A 108 1.52 -6.50 -1.58
C THR A 108 0.57 -5.62 -0.77
N ALA A 109 0.44 -4.34 -1.11
CA ALA A 109 -0.46 -3.41 -0.43
C ALA A 109 -1.92 -3.85 -0.56
N ARG A 110 -2.36 -4.17 -1.76
CA ARG A 110 -3.72 -4.67 -2.02
C ARG A 110 -4.04 -5.90 -1.16
N ASP A 111 -3.14 -6.88 -1.17
CA ASP A 111 -3.34 -8.13 -0.45
C ASP A 111 -3.35 -7.89 1.06
N ASN A 112 -2.45 -7.06 1.57
CA ASN A 112 -2.41 -6.70 2.98
C ASN A 112 -3.70 -6.00 3.43
N TYR A 113 -4.20 -5.03 2.65
CA TYR A 113 -5.43 -4.34 2.99
C TYR A 113 -6.65 -5.25 2.99
N SER A 114 -6.71 -6.20 2.05
CA SER A 114 -7.78 -7.21 2.03
C SER A 114 -7.76 -8.07 3.30
N ILE A 115 -6.58 -8.48 3.75
CA ILE A 115 -6.40 -9.25 4.99
C ILE A 115 -6.77 -8.39 6.21
N ARG A 116 -6.27 -7.14 6.29
CA ARG A 116 -6.57 -6.22 7.39
C ARG A 116 -8.05 -5.92 7.51
N ALA A 117 -8.75 -5.76 6.36
CA ALA A 117 -10.19 -5.53 6.36
C ALA A 117 -10.94 -6.65 7.08
N LYS A 118 -10.55 -7.89 6.82
CA LYS A 118 -11.16 -9.06 7.46
C LYS A 118 -10.85 -9.10 8.96
N GLN A 119 -9.61 -8.83 9.32
CA GLN A 119 -9.18 -8.77 10.73
C GLN A 119 -9.93 -7.66 11.50
N ALA A 120 -10.10 -6.50 10.88
CA ALA A 120 -10.86 -5.39 11.45
C ALA A 120 -12.34 -5.74 11.64
N ASP A 121 -12.95 -6.38 10.65
CA ASP A 121 -14.35 -6.78 10.71
C ASP A 121 -14.60 -7.78 11.86
N GLU A 122 -13.72 -8.75 12.03
CA GLU A 122 -13.81 -9.74 13.14
C GLU A 122 -13.71 -9.06 14.52
N LEU A 123 -13.04 -7.93 14.62
CA LEU A 123 -12.95 -7.15 15.86
C LEU A 123 -14.08 -6.13 16.05
N GLY A 124 -15.02 -6.08 15.10
CA GLY A 124 -16.12 -5.13 15.15
C GLY A 124 -15.76 -3.70 14.71
N GLU A 125 -14.57 -3.52 14.14
CA GLU A 125 -14.09 -2.24 13.60
C GLU A 125 -14.63 -2.03 12.18
N VAL A 126 -15.95 -1.86 12.05
CA VAL A 126 -16.66 -1.83 10.75
C VAL A 126 -16.18 -0.69 9.85
N GLY A 127 -16.00 0.51 10.40
CA GLY A 127 -15.53 1.67 9.63
C GLY A 127 -14.13 1.46 9.08
N LEU A 128 -13.24 0.90 9.89
CA LEU A 128 -11.89 0.54 9.47
C LEU A 128 -11.92 -0.54 8.38
N ALA A 129 -12.72 -1.58 8.58
CA ALA A 129 -12.86 -2.65 7.59
C ALA A 129 -13.30 -2.11 6.23
N ASN A 130 -14.33 -1.28 6.20
CA ASN A 130 -14.83 -0.68 4.97
C ASN A 130 -13.77 0.20 4.29
N ARG A 131 -13.06 1.01 5.06
CA ARG A 131 -12.00 1.88 4.50
C ARG A 131 -10.83 1.07 3.95
N LEU A 132 -10.45 -0.01 4.62
CA LEU A 132 -9.38 -0.90 4.14
C LEU A 132 -9.77 -1.61 2.84
N GLU A 133 -11.05 -1.98 2.67
CA GLU A 133 -11.56 -2.52 1.40
C GLU A 133 -11.46 -1.49 0.28
N ASP A 134 -11.83 -0.23 0.56
CA ASP A 134 -11.68 0.86 -0.40
C ASP A 134 -10.21 1.08 -0.79
N MET A 135 -9.32 1.04 0.19
CA MET A 135 -7.89 1.19 -0.06
C MET A 135 -7.34 0.02 -0.91
N ALA A 136 -7.79 -1.21 -0.65
CA ALA A 136 -7.43 -2.37 -1.47
C ALA A 136 -7.89 -2.18 -2.93
N ASP A 137 -9.08 -1.63 -3.14
CA ASP A 137 -9.60 -1.33 -4.48
C ASP A 137 -8.78 -0.24 -5.17
N GLU A 138 -8.42 0.81 -4.45
CA GLU A 138 -7.55 1.88 -4.97
C GLU A 138 -6.19 1.33 -5.40
N GLU A 139 -5.57 0.47 -4.58
CA GLU A 139 -4.30 -0.19 -4.92
C GLU A 139 -4.45 -1.09 -6.14
N SER A 140 -5.58 -1.78 -6.28
CA SER A 140 -5.89 -2.57 -7.49
C SER A 140 -5.92 -1.70 -8.75
N GLY A 141 -6.48 -0.49 -8.65
CA GLY A 141 -6.51 0.47 -9.74
C GLY A 141 -5.10 0.92 -10.16
N HIS A 142 -4.25 1.25 -9.19
CA HIS A 142 -2.84 1.62 -9.44
C HIS A 142 -2.09 0.46 -10.09
N LEU A 143 -2.31 -0.76 -9.61
CA LEU A 143 -1.70 -1.97 -10.16
C LEU A 143 -2.12 -2.18 -11.62
N ASP A 144 -3.42 -2.08 -11.91
CA ASP A 144 -3.95 -2.26 -13.27
C ASP A 144 -3.32 -1.27 -14.25
N GLU A 145 -3.21 0.00 -13.87
CA GLU A 145 -2.60 1.03 -14.73
C GLU A 145 -1.10 0.77 -14.95
N THR A 146 -0.39 0.36 -13.91
CA THR A 146 1.05 0.05 -14.03
C THR A 146 1.28 -1.16 -14.93
N GLU A 147 0.46 -2.21 -14.79
CA GLU A 147 0.54 -3.40 -15.63
C GLU A 147 0.24 -3.09 -17.10
N LYS A 148 -0.71 -2.18 -17.38
CA LYS A 148 -1.00 -1.74 -18.75
C LYS A 148 0.21 -1.04 -19.38
N ILE A 149 0.92 -0.23 -18.63
CA ILE A 149 2.16 0.40 -19.12
C ILE A 149 3.20 -0.66 -19.45
N LEU A 150 3.42 -1.62 -18.54
CA LEU A 150 4.40 -2.70 -18.73
C LEU A 150 4.04 -3.62 -19.89
N ARG A 151 2.75 -3.89 -20.09
CA ARG A 151 2.28 -4.78 -21.16
C ARG A 151 2.64 -4.25 -22.55
N GLY A 152 2.65 -2.94 -22.72
CA GLY A 152 3.04 -2.28 -23.95
C GLY A 152 4.52 -1.92 -24.04
N TRP A 153 5.32 -2.30 -23.07
CA TRP A 153 6.72 -1.92 -22.99
C TRP A 153 7.55 -2.65 -24.04
N SER A 154 8.31 -1.88 -24.78
CA SER A 154 9.22 -2.40 -25.81
C SER A 154 10.68 -2.09 -25.49
#